data_0015c3f40a88c630139a303be9eb42a7
#
_entry.id   0015c3f40a88c630139a303be9eb42a7
#
_cell.length_a   1.000
_cell.length_b   1.000
_cell.length_c   1.000
_cell.angle_alpha   90.00
_cell.angle_beta   90.00
_cell.angle_gamma   90.00
#
_symmetry.space_group_name_H-M   'P 1'
#
loop_
_entity.id
_entity.type
_entity.pdbx_description
1 polymer ?
#
loop_
_entity_poly.entity_id
_entity_poly.type
_entity_poly.pdbx_seq_one_letter_code
_entity_poly.pdbx_strand_id
1 'polypeptide(L)'
;VRISINGLVQGVAFRAWLRATAQDLGVTGWVRDRRDGTVEAVLQGPPQEVTDVLRRCERGPPAACVESVASVAIEDDVYESFEVRPSA
;
A
#
# COMPACT_ATOMS: atom_id res chain seq x y z
N VAL A 1 1.43 4.38 9.06
CA VAL A 1 0.30 5.05 8.40
C VAL A 1 -0.61 4.04 7.74
N ARG A 2 -1.88 4.37 7.68
CA ARG A 2 -2.85 3.65 6.85
C ARG A 2 -3.13 4.47 5.61
N ILE A 3 -3.12 3.81 4.46
CA ILE A 3 -3.38 4.46 3.18
C ILE A 3 -4.58 3.84 2.48
N SER A 4 -5.27 4.67 1.71
CA SER A 4 -6.35 4.26 0.82
C SER A 4 -6.04 4.78 -0.58
N ILE A 5 -6.07 3.90 -1.57
CA ILE A 5 -5.67 4.20 -2.93
C ILE A 5 -6.88 4.04 -3.85
N ASN A 6 -7.24 5.13 -4.53
CA ASN A 6 -8.36 5.21 -5.46
C ASN A 6 -7.88 5.20 -6.90
N GLY A 7 -8.74 4.69 -7.76
CA GLY A 7 -8.51 4.67 -9.21
C GLY A 7 -8.66 3.27 -9.79
N LEU A 8 -8.04 3.03 -10.92
CA LEU A 8 -7.95 1.69 -11.50
C LEU A 8 -6.76 0.98 -10.85
N VAL A 9 -7.03 0.36 -9.70
CA VAL A 9 -6.00 -0.19 -8.81
C VAL A 9 -6.22 -1.64 -8.43
N GLN A 10 -7.37 -2.22 -8.77
CA GLN A 10 -7.64 -3.65 -8.60
C GLN A 10 -7.53 -4.37 -9.95
N GLY A 11 -7.08 -5.62 -9.94
CA GLY A 11 -6.90 -6.40 -11.14
C GLY A 11 -5.72 -5.98 -12.01
N VAL A 12 -4.78 -5.18 -11.46
CA VAL A 12 -3.62 -4.63 -12.16
C VAL A 12 -2.31 -4.98 -11.45
N ALA A 13 -2.32 -6.02 -10.62
CA ALA A 13 -1.18 -6.49 -9.82
C ALA A 13 -0.68 -5.47 -8.77
N PHE A 14 -1.55 -4.58 -8.30
CA PHE A 14 -1.16 -3.54 -7.35
C PHE A 14 -0.66 -4.12 -6.02
N ARG A 15 -1.37 -5.11 -5.48
CA ARG A 15 -1.00 -5.73 -4.19
C ARG A 15 0.37 -6.38 -4.24
N ALA A 16 0.65 -7.16 -5.27
CA ALA A 16 1.94 -7.82 -5.44
C ALA A 16 3.06 -6.79 -5.66
N TRP A 17 2.79 -5.75 -6.42
CA TRP A 17 3.73 -4.67 -6.66
C TRP A 17 4.05 -3.91 -5.38
N LEU A 18 3.03 -3.59 -4.58
CA LEU A 18 3.21 -2.86 -3.32
C LEU A 18 4.00 -3.69 -2.31
N ARG A 19 3.70 -4.98 -2.20
CA ARG A 19 4.45 -5.90 -1.36
C ARG A 19 5.93 -5.91 -1.74
N ALA A 20 6.25 -6.05 -3.01
CA ALA A 20 7.62 -6.06 -3.49
C ALA A 20 8.32 -4.71 -3.21
N THR A 21 7.63 -3.60 -3.45
CA THR A 21 8.15 -2.26 -3.20
C THR A 21 8.44 -2.04 -1.72
N ALA A 22 7.51 -2.43 -0.85
CA ALA A 22 7.66 -2.29 0.60
C ALA A 22 8.81 -3.16 1.11
N GLN A 23 8.91 -4.41 0.68
CA GLN A 23 9.99 -5.31 1.06
C GLN A 23 11.34 -4.77 0.63
N ASP A 24 11.43 -4.20 -0.56
CA ASP A 24 12.65 -3.63 -1.09
C ASP A 24 13.15 -2.44 -0.25
N LEU A 25 12.24 -1.67 0.31
CA LEU A 25 12.54 -0.51 1.15
C LEU A 25 12.54 -0.82 2.65
N GLY A 26 12.36 -2.07 3.05
CA GLY A 26 12.35 -2.46 4.46
C GLY A 26 11.10 -1.98 5.22
N VAL A 27 10.00 -1.72 4.51
CA VAL A 27 8.73 -1.33 5.10
C VAL A 27 7.89 -2.57 5.37
N THR A 28 7.31 -2.65 6.56
CA THR A 28 6.42 -3.74 6.97
C THR A 28 4.97 -3.28 7.01
N GLY A 29 4.06 -4.22 7.13
CA GLY A 29 2.63 -3.95 7.18
C GLY A 29 1.83 -4.94 6.34
N TRP A 30 0.80 -4.44 5.66
CA TRP A 30 -0.06 -5.28 4.84
C TRP A 30 -0.80 -4.46 3.78
N VAL A 31 -1.35 -5.16 2.79
CA VAL A 31 -2.18 -4.58 1.72
C VAL A 31 -3.34 -5.52 1.41
N ARG A 32 -4.48 -4.95 1.08
CA ARG A 32 -5.66 -5.71 0.63
C ARG A 32 -6.52 -4.89 -0.33
N ASP A 33 -7.27 -5.58 -1.18
CA ASP A 33 -8.36 -4.98 -1.94
C ASP A 33 -9.58 -4.79 -1.03
N ARG A 34 -10.34 -3.73 -1.29
CA ARG A 34 -11.62 -3.49 -0.64
C ARG A 34 -12.75 -3.65 -1.63
N ARG A 35 -13.94 -3.95 -1.11
CA ARG A 35 -15.15 -4.13 -1.93
C ARG A 35 -15.58 -2.87 -2.66
N ASP A 36 -15.21 -1.71 -2.14
CA ASP A 36 -15.51 -0.42 -2.78
C ASP A 36 -14.61 -0.08 -3.97
N GLY A 37 -13.70 -0.98 -4.34
CA GLY A 37 -12.78 -0.80 -5.45
C GLY A 37 -11.44 -0.17 -5.07
N THR A 38 -11.27 0.26 -3.83
CA THR A 38 -9.99 0.83 -3.37
C THR A 38 -9.01 -0.26 -2.94
N VAL A 39 -7.73 0.12 -2.83
CA VAL A 39 -6.70 -0.68 -2.17
C VAL A 39 -6.37 -0.02 -0.85
N GLU A 40 -6.36 -0.80 0.21
CA GLU A 40 -6.01 -0.35 1.55
C GLU A 40 -4.70 -1.00 1.98
N ALA A 41 -3.84 -0.21 2.62
CA ALA A 41 -2.59 -0.73 3.17
C ALA A 41 -2.22 -0.05 4.47
N VAL A 42 -1.44 -0.75 5.28
CA VAL A 42 -0.76 -0.19 6.44
C VAL A 42 0.73 -0.30 6.20
N LEU A 43 1.44 0.80 6.40
CA LEU A 43 2.88 0.91 6.19
C LEU A 43 3.54 1.27 7.51
N GLN A 44 4.55 0.49 7.91
CA GLN A 44 5.35 0.72 9.10
C GLN A 44 6.83 0.66 8.75
N GLY A 45 7.59 1.56 9.31
CA GLY A 45 9.03 1.60 9.10
C GLY A 45 9.60 2.97 9.35
N PRO A 46 10.88 3.19 9.03
CA PRO A 46 11.47 4.52 9.14
C PRO A 46 10.67 5.52 8.31
N PRO A 47 10.44 6.75 8.81
CA PRO A 47 9.58 7.73 8.13
C PRO A 47 9.96 7.99 6.68
N GLN A 48 11.25 7.99 6.38
CA GLN A 48 11.74 8.29 5.04
C GLN A 48 11.38 7.20 4.04
N GLU A 49 11.50 5.94 4.44
CA GLU A 49 11.16 4.78 3.61
C GLU A 49 9.65 4.68 3.42
N VAL A 50 8.87 4.95 4.46
CA VAL A 50 7.41 5.01 4.35
C VAL A 50 6.99 6.09 3.36
N THR A 51 7.61 7.26 3.43
CA THR A 51 7.36 8.34 2.47
C THR A 51 7.70 7.92 1.04
N ASP A 52 8.78 7.18 0.85
CA ASP A 52 9.15 6.68 -0.47
C ASP A 52 8.12 5.70 -1.02
N VAL A 53 7.60 4.79 -0.19
CA VAL A 53 6.53 3.89 -0.62
C VAL A 53 5.29 4.68 -1.01
N LEU A 54 4.90 5.69 -0.22
CA LEU A 54 3.76 6.55 -0.53
C LEU A 54 3.91 7.25 -1.88
N ARG A 55 5.07 7.79 -2.16
CA ARG A 55 5.35 8.45 -3.45
C ARG A 55 5.22 7.49 -4.62
N ARG A 56 5.74 6.29 -4.47
CA ARG A 56 5.63 5.25 -5.51
C ARG A 56 4.19 4.82 -5.72
N CYS A 57 3.38 4.78 -4.65
CA CYS A 57 1.96 4.46 -4.74
C CYS A 57 1.17 5.47 -5.58
N GLU A 58 1.59 6.74 -5.62
CA GLU A 58 0.94 7.76 -6.44
C GLU A 58 1.02 7.43 -7.95
N ARG A 59 2.03 6.68 -8.35
CA ARG A 59 2.17 6.17 -9.71
C ARG A 59 1.62 4.76 -9.84
N GLY A 60 1.95 3.89 -8.88
CA GLY A 60 1.58 2.48 -8.89
C GLY A 60 2.31 1.66 -9.96
N PRO A 61 1.90 0.40 -10.16
CA PRO A 61 2.46 -0.44 -11.23
C PRO A 61 2.02 0.05 -12.61
N PRO A 62 2.69 -0.40 -13.70
CA PRO A 62 2.44 0.12 -15.04
C PRO A 62 0.99 0.05 -15.52
N ALA A 63 0.24 -0.99 -15.13
CA ALA A 63 -1.13 -1.15 -15.56
C ALA A 63 -2.15 -0.41 -14.69
N ALA A 64 -1.71 0.22 -13.59
CA ALA A 64 -2.60 0.97 -12.70
C ALA A 64 -2.78 2.40 -13.19
N CYS A 65 -3.93 2.98 -12.81
CA CYS A 65 -4.20 4.40 -12.98
C CYS A 65 -4.67 4.93 -11.63
N VAL A 66 -3.73 5.51 -10.87
CA VAL A 66 -4.00 6.02 -9.53
C VAL A 66 -4.59 7.42 -9.63
N GLU A 67 -5.78 7.63 -9.05
CA GLU A 67 -6.42 8.94 -8.99
C GLU A 67 -6.03 9.70 -7.74
N SER A 68 -5.98 9.01 -6.59
CA SER A 68 -5.62 9.63 -5.33
C SER A 68 -5.07 8.62 -4.34
N VAL A 69 -4.23 9.11 -3.43
CA VAL A 69 -3.74 8.35 -2.28
C VAL A 69 -4.01 9.19 -1.04
N ALA A 70 -4.82 8.66 -0.13
CA ALA A 70 -5.09 9.29 1.15
C ALA A 70 -4.32 8.55 2.24
N SER A 71 -3.72 9.28 3.18
CA SER A 71 -2.99 8.68 4.27
C SER A 71 -3.42 9.25 5.62
N VAL A 72 -3.45 8.40 6.63
CA VAL A 72 -3.81 8.75 8.00
C VAL A 72 -2.78 8.14 8.93
N ALA A 73 -2.25 8.94 9.85
CA ALA A 73 -1.38 8.42 10.90
C ALA A 73 -2.23 7.57 11.86
N ILE A 74 -1.77 6.36 12.12
CA ILE A 74 -2.43 5.44 13.05
C ILE A 74 -1.43 4.84 14.01
N GLU A 75 -1.92 4.39 15.16
CA GLU A 75 -1.22 3.43 16.01
C GLU A 75 -1.78 2.06 15.70
N ASP A 76 -0.90 1.11 15.44
CA ASP A 76 -1.30 -0.24 15.07
C ASP A 76 -0.28 -1.23 15.64
N ASP A 77 -0.54 -2.51 15.45
CA ASP A 77 0.37 -3.57 15.85
C ASP A 77 1.72 -3.42 15.14
N VAL A 78 2.73 -4.03 15.72
CA VAL A 78 4.04 -4.12 15.08
C VAL A 78 4.01 -5.29 14.10
N TYR A 79 4.37 -5.03 12.85
CA TYR A 79 4.43 -6.05 11.79
C TYR A 79 5.87 -6.43 11.52
N GLU A 80 6.13 -7.73 11.35
CA GLU A 80 7.47 -8.27 11.09
C GLU A 80 7.76 -8.42 9.61
N SER A 81 6.72 -8.41 8.78
CA SER A 81 6.82 -8.60 7.34
C SER A 81 5.79 -7.74 6.62
N PHE A 82 5.80 -7.78 5.30
CA PHE A 82 4.74 -7.17 4.49
C PHE A 82 3.89 -8.27 3.87
N GLU A 83 2.60 -8.26 4.18
CA GLU A 83 1.67 -9.30 3.81
C GLU A 83 0.59 -8.81 2.85
N VAL A 84 0.15 -9.70 1.96
CA VAL A 84 -1.08 -9.52 1.19
C VAL A 84 -2.19 -10.22 1.94
N ARG A 85 -3.25 -9.46 2.29
CA ARG A 85 -4.40 -9.98 3.02
C ARG A 85 -5.58 -10.21 2.10
N PRO A 86 -6.54 -11.06 2.51
CA PRO A 86 -7.78 -11.25 1.76
C PRO A 86 -8.55 -9.94 1.60
N SER A 87 -9.32 -9.85 0.52
CA SER A 87 -10.20 -8.71 0.25
C SER A 87 -11.23 -8.51 1.36
N ALA A 88 -11.57 -7.27 1.60
CA ALA A 88 -12.51 -6.91 2.66
C ALA A 88 -13.55 -5.87 2.22
#